data_05cd66d00312527b8a362e94d45d137f
#
_entry.id   05cd66d00312527b8a362e94d45d137f
#
_cell.length_a   1.000
_cell.length_b   1.000
_cell.length_c   1.000
_cell.angle_alpha   90.00
_cell.angle_beta   90.00
_cell.angle_gamma   90.00
#
_symmetry.space_group_name_H-M   'P 1'
#
loop_
_entity.id
_entity.type
_entity.pdbx_description
1 polymer ?
#
loop_
_entity_poly.entity_id
_entity_poly.type
_entity_poly.pdbx_seq_one_letter_code
_entity_poly.pdbx_strand_id
1 'polypeptide(L)'
;IGEVTSFEACANRDLDLLASIFRFLRMPGGGICYDFGVYYLTAIVSLFGPVDSVVSSVRNLAPKRVNVVPDSPEYGQEFDYSNESQAFTILEMKNGVTGTFCVNGDSTINDQAVFTIYGKKGILKLVDPNNFGGDIVYIPGVKDWTQQAVPEVLDYGFAYSENSRGLGPSEMAEAIAEGRLNRANAKMAYHVLDTIDQIMKSAETGAFEKVPSTCERP
;
A
#
# COMPACT_ATOMS: atom_id res chain seq x y z
N ILE A 1 -20.26 7.18 0.68
CA ILE A 1 -20.34 5.73 0.80
C ILE A 1 -21.01 5.26 2.10
N GLY A 2 -21.34 6.17 3.00
CA GLY A 2 -21.87 5.84 4.32
C GLY A 2 -20.78 5.32 5.25
N GLU A 3 -21.19 4.57 6.28
CA GLU A 3 -20.26 3.93 7.22
C GLU A 3 -19.37 2.92 6.47
N VAL A 4 -18.05 3.03 6.67
CA VAL A 4 -17.09 2.10 6.07
C VAL A 4 -17.17 0.75 6.77
N THR A 5 -17.24 -0.31 5.99
CA THR A 5 -17.33 -1.69 6.50
C THR A 5 -16.02 -2.46 6.32
N SER A 6 -15.30 -2.21 5.23
CA SER A 6 -14.02 -2.87 4.95
C SER A 6 -13.25 -2.14 3.84
N PHE A 7 -12.03 -2.58 3.60
CA PHE A 7 -11.21 -2.15 2.47
C PHE A 7 -10.39 -3.30 1.89
N GLU A 8 -9.94 -3.10 0.66
CA GLU A 8 -9.05 -4.00 -0.05
C GLU A 8 -7.95 -3.16 -0.72
N ALA A 9 -6.69 -3.49 -0.45
CA ALA A 9 -5.54 -2.82 -1.03
C ALA A 9 -4.51 -3.84 -1.48
N CYS A 10 -4.08 -3.77 -2.74
CA CYS A 10 -3.10 -4.70 -3.31
C CYS A 10 -2.20 -3.99 -4.31
N ALA A 11 -0.88 -4.20 -4.17
CA ALA A 11 0.13 -3.80 -5.13
C ALA A 11 0.68 -5.05 -5.85
N ASN A 12 0.38 -5.19 -7.14
CA ASN A 12 1.02 -6.20 -7.99
C ASN A 12 2.15 -5.55 -8.80
N ARG A 13 3.34 -6.14 -8.75
CA ARG A 13 4.56 -5.63 -9.38
C ARG A 13 5.35 -6.76 -10.01
N ASP A 14 6.16 -6.42 -11.00
CA ASP A 14 7.16 -7.30 -11.58
C ASP A 14 8.50 -7.08 -10.87
N LEU A 15 8.80 -7.95 -9.91
CA LEU A 15 10.02 -7.84 -9.10
C LEU A 15 11.26 -8.25 -9.88
N ASP A 16 11.17 -9.08 -10.92
CA ASP A 16 12.29 -9.39 -11.79
C ASP A 16 12.76 -8.11 -12.50
N LEU A 17 11.83 -7.31 -13.02
CA LEU A 17 12.13 -6.01 -13.62
C LEU A 17 12.64 -5.03 -12.57
N LEU A 18 11.91 -4.86 -11.47
CA LEU A 18 12.24 -3.85 -10.46
C LEU A 18 13.60 -4.12 -9.80
N ALA A 19 13.89 -5.37 -9.40
CA ALA A 19 15.16 -5.72 -8.79
C ALA A 19 16.32 -5.76 -9.81
N SER A 20 16.03 -5.83 -11.11
CA SER A 20 17.02 -5.63 -12.16
C SER A 20 17.44 -4.18 -12.29
N ILE A 21 16.50 -3.23 -12.14
CA ILE A 21 16.75 -1.79 -12.21
C ILE A 21 17.30 -1.27 -10.89
N PHE A 22 16.66 -1.64 -9.78
CA PHE A 22 16.94 -1.10 -8.45
C PHE A 22 17.66 -2.13 -7.58
N ARG A 23 18.99 -2.10 -7.60
CA ARG A 23 19.82 -3.08 -6.87
C ARG A 23 19.62 -3.11 -5.36
N PHE A 24 19.17 -2.00 -4.76
CA PHE A 24 18.90 -1.97 -3.33
C PHE A 24 17.78 -2.95 -2.92
N LEU A 25 16.86 -3.29 -3.82
CA LEU A 25 15.82 -4.31 -3.58
C LEU A 25 16.42 -5.71 -3.31
N ARG A 26 17.65 -5.96 -3.76
CA ARG A 26 18.37 -7.23 -3.53
C ARG A 26 19.06 -7.27 -2.16
N MET A 27 19.16 -6.12 -1.48
CA MET A 27 19.87 -5.99 -0.20
C MET A 27 18.93 -6.33 0.97
N PRO A 28 19.46 -6.74 2.14
CA PRO A 28 18.64 -6.92 3.33
C PRO A 28 17.80 -5.68 3.65
N GLY A 29 16.50 -5.87 3.89
CA GLY A 29 15.55 -4.78 4.10
C GLY A 29 15.00 -4.13 2.83
N GLY A 30 15.43 -4.56 1.64
CA GLY A 30 14.91 -4.12 0.35
C GLY A 30 13.73 -4.96 -0.16
N GLY A 31 13.03 -5.68 0.72
CA GLY A 31 11.87 -6.48 0.34
C GLY A 31 10.69 -5.66 -0.15
N ILE A 32 9.81 -6.29 -0.92
CA ILE A 32 8.68 -5.58 -1.55
C ILE A 32 7.71 -4.99 -0.52
N CYS A 33 7.61 -5.59 0.66
CA CYS A 33 6.76 -5.08 1.73
C CYS A 33 7.31 -3.77 2.30
N TYR A 34 8.63 -3.67 2.46
CA TYR A 34 9.31 -2.47 2.94
C TYR A 34 9.41 -1.38 1.86
N ASP A 35 9.56 -1.75 0.58
CA ASP A 35 9.71 -0.77 -0.51
C ASP A 35 8.34 -0.26 -1.02
N PHE A 36 7.43 -1.17 -1.39
CA PHE A 36 6.12 -0.80 -1.92
C PHE A 36 5.01 -0.79 -0.87
N GLY A 37 5.07 -1.68 0.11
CA GLY A 37 4.04 -1.78 1.15
C GLY A 37 3.86 -0.49 1.94
N VAL A 38 4.94 0.28 2.14
CA VAL A 38 4.90 1.56 2.86
C VAL A 38 3.94 2.57 2.25
N TYR A 39 3.79 2.63 0.92
CA TYR A 39 2.86 3.54 0.24
C TYR A 39 1.41 3.21 0.59
N TYR A 40 1.06 1.93 0.48
CA TYR A 40 -0.29 1.44 0.74
C TYR A 40 -0.65 1.51 2.21
N LEU A 41 0.24 1.07 3.10
CA LEU A 41 0.01 1.16 4.55
C LEU A 41 -0.08 2.60 5.03
N THR A 42 0.71 3.52 4.48
CA THR A 42 0.59 4.96 4.79
C THR A 42 -0.77 5.50 4.37
N ALA A 43 -1.26 5.13 3.17
CA ALA A 43 -2.59 5.52 2.71
C ALA A 43 -3.70 4.90 3.58
N ILE A 44 -3.60 3.61 3.94
CA ILE A 44 -4.53 2.92 4.83
C ILE A 44 -4.60 3.62 6.20
N VAL A 45 -3.44 3.87 6.82
CA VAL A 45 -3.36 4.54 8.13
C VAL A 45 -3.90 5.98 8.05
N SER A 46 -3.62 6.69 6.95
CA SER A 46 -4.15 8.05 6.73
C SER A 46 -5.67 8.07 6.64
N LEU A 47 -6.27 7.04 6.04
CA LEU A 47 -7.72 6.95 5.83
C LEU A 47 -8.48 6.39 7.04
N PHE A 48 -7.93 5.37 7.68
CA PHE A 48 -8.65 4.59 8.71
C PHE A 48 -8.06 4.74 10.12
N GLY A 49 -6.93 5.43 10.28
CA GLY A 49 -6.20 5.51 11.56
C GLY A 49 -5.29 4.30 11.77
N PRO A 50 -4.78 4.11 13.00
CA PRO A 50 -3.76 3.12 13.27
C PRO A 50 -4.28 1.68 13.19
N VAL A 51 -3.39 0.78 12.78
CA VAL A 51 -3.58 -0.66 12.79
C VAL A 51 -3.52 -1.16 14.23
N ASP A 52 -4.40 -2.09 14.60
CA ASP A 52 -4.45 -2.75 15.90
C ASP A 52 -3.74 -4.10 15.85
N SER A 53 -4.04 -4.92 14.85
CA SER A 53 -3.48 -6.26 14.71
C SER A 53 -3.43 -6.71 13.25
N VAL A 54 -2.54 -7.67 12.97
CA VAL A 54 -2.33 -8.23 11.63
C VAL A 54 -2.22 -9.74 11.68
N VAL A 55 -2.67 -10.42 10.62
CA VAL A 55 -2.31 -11.82 10.32
C VAL A 55 -1.90 -11.92 8.86
N SER A 56 -0.79 -12.61 8.59
CA SER A 56 -0.18 -12.57 7.27
C SER A 56 0.43 -13.91 6.85
N SER A 57 0.49 -14.10 5.52
CA SER A 57 1.35 -15.08 4.85
C SER A 57 2.39 -14.33 4.04
N VAL A 58 3.66 -14.51 4.38
CA VAL A 58 4.78 -13.87 3.68
C VAL A 58 5.65 -14.96 3.06
N ARG A 59 6.06 -14.75 1.80
CA ARG A 59 6.84 -15.75 1.04
C ARG A 59 7.86 -15.08 0.14
N ASN A 60 8.90 -15.84 -0.17
CA ASN A 60 9.77 -15.62 -1.31
C ASN A 60 9.61 -16.81 -2.27
N LEU A 61 8.97 -16.59 -3.41
CA LEU A 61 8.71 -17.65 -4.39
C LEU A 61 9.86 -17.86 -5.38
N ALA A 62 10.74 -16.86 -5.54
CA ALA A 62 11.85 -16.90 -6.47
C ALA A 62 13.13 -16.38 -5.80
N PRO A 63 13.83 -17.20 -4.98
CA PRO A 63 15.08 -16.81 -4.32
C PRO A 63 16.24 -16.59 -5.28
N LYS A 64 16.09 -17.01 -6.52
CA LYS A 64 16.95 -16.65 -7.65
C LYS A 64 16.11 -16.02 -8.74
N ARG A 65 16.59 -14.90 -9.26
CA ARG A 65 15.92 -14.12 -10.31
C ARG A 65 16.89 -13.84 -11.44
N VAL A 66 16.36 -13.48 -12.60
CA VAL A 66 17.15 -13.16 -13.77
C VAL A 66 17.03 -11.68 -14.08
N ASN A 67 18.15 -11.05 -14.44
CA ASN A 67 18.12 -9.66 -14.90
C ASN A 67 17.45 -9.59 -16.28
N VAL A 68 16.32 -8.90 -16.35
CA VAL A 68 15.47 -8.82 -17.55
C VAL A 68 15.60 -7.49 -18.30
N VAL A 69 16.50 -6.59 -17.88
CA VAL A 69 16.73 -5.30 -18.54
C VAL A 69 17.66 -5.47 -19.74
N PRO A 70 17.18 -5.30 -20.98
CA PRO A 70 17.94 -5.63 -22.19
C PRO A 70 19.27 -4.87 -22.34
N ASP A 71 19.29 -3.59 -21.91
CA ASP A 71 20.47 -2.72 -22.01
C ASP A 71 21.41 -2.84 -20.80
N SER A 72 21.11 -3.73 -19.86
CA SER A 72 21.96 -3.98 -18.71
C SER A 72 23.15 -4.88 -19.11
N PRO A 73 24.39 -4.59 -18.63
CA PRO A 73 25.53 -5.51 -18.77
C PRO A 73 25.28 -6.88 -18.11
N GLU A 74 24.32 -6.97 -17.23
CA GLU A 74 23.93 -8.20 -16.51
C GLU A 74 22.69 -8.88 -17.13
N TYR A 75 22.23 -8.45 -18.30
CA TYR A 75 21.07 -9.04 -18.96
C TYR A 75 21.18 -10.56 -19.08
N GLY A 76 20.14 -11.26 -18.66
CA GLY A 76 20.11 -12.72 -18.67
C GLY A 76 20.92 -13.39 -17.55
N GLN A 77 21.64 -12.66 -16.71
CA GLN A 77 22.38 -13.23 -15.58
C GLN A 77 21.46 -13.44 -14.37
N GLU A 78 21.67 -14.54 -13.66
CA GLU A 78 20.99 -14.80 -12.39
C GLU A 78 21.57 -13.95 -11.28
N PHE A 79 20.71 -13.57 -10.32
CA PHE A 79 21.09 -12.96 -9.06
C PHE A 79 20.27 -13.54 -7.90
N ASP A 80 20.87 -13.53 -6.71
CA ASP A 80 20.20 -13.96 -5.48
C ASP A 80 19.25 -12.88 -4.99
N TYR A 81 18.05 -13.29 -4.54
CA TYR A 81 17.05 -12.46 -3.92
C TYR A 81 16.56 -13.11 -2.63
N SER A 82 16.99 -12.59 -1.48
CA SER A 82 16.74 -13.19 -0.18
C SER A 82 15.55 -12.57 0.58
N ASN A 83 15.02 -11.46 0.09
CA ASN A 83 13.90 -10.77 0.72
C ASN A 83 12.56 -11.43 0.36
N GLU A 84 11.49 -11.02 1.02
CA GLU A 84 10.14 -11.43 0.67
C GLU A 84 9.72 -10.89 -0.69
N SER A 85 9.01 -11.72 -1.46
CA SER A 85 8.43 -11.35 -2.75
C SER A 85 6.92 -11.17 -2.68
N GLN A 86 6.28 -11.69 -1.63
CA GLN A 86 4.84 -11.59 -1.42
C GLN A 86 4.50 -11.44 0.05
N ALA A 87 3.48 -10.61 0.35
CA ALA A 87 2.80 -10.58 1.62
C ALA A 87 1.29 -10.44 1.40
N PHE A 88 0.50 -11.34 1.97
CA PHE A 88 -0.96 -11.31 1.96
C PHE A 88 -1.44 -11.23 3.40
N THR A 89 -2.09 -10.12 3.76
CA THR A 89 -2.33 -9.72 5.14
C THR A 89 -3.80 -9.35 5.36
N ILE A 90 -4.36 -9.74 6.48
CA ILE A 90 -5.58 -9.17 7.06
C ILE A 90 -5.14 -8.15 8.09
N LEU A 91 -5.70 -6.93 8.01
CA LEU A 91 -5.49 -5.84 8.94
C LEU A 91 -6.75 -5.58 9.75
N GLU A 92 -6.63 -5.51 11.07
CA GLU A 92 -7.67 -4.99 11.97
C GLU A 92 -7.26 -3.59 12.41
N MET A 93 -8.12 -2.60 12.11
CA MET A 93 -7.87 -1.20 12.49
C MET A 93 -8.40 -0.91 13.89
N LYS A 94 -7.80 0.02 14.63
CA LYS A 94 -8.28 0.39 15.98
C LYS A 94 -9.71 0.94 16.02
N ASN A 95 -10.20 1.45 14.89
CA ASN A 95 -11.60 1.92 14.77
C ASN A 95 -12.61 0.80 14.45
N GLY A 96 -12.17 -0.46 14.39
CA GLY A 96 -13.00 -1.64 14.10
C GLY A 96 -13.19 -1.97 12.62
N VAL A 97 -12.65 -1.18 11.70
CA VAL A 97 -12.64 -1.53 10.28
C VAL A 97 -11.63 -2.64 10.04
N THR A 98 -11.99 -3.64 9.26
CA THR A 98 -11.09 -4.71 8.84
C THR A 98 -10.89 -4.63 7.33
N GLY A 99 -9.68 -4.94 6.87
CA GLY A 99 -9.39 -4.98 5.44
C GLY A 99 -8.27 -5.94 5.08
N THR A 100 -8.04 -6.07 3.78
CA THR A 100 -6.92 -6.83 3.25
C THR A 100 -5.87 -5.89 2.68
N PHE A 101 -4.63 -6.24 2.92
CA PHE A 101 -3.47 -5.60 2.33
C PHE A 101 -2.58 -6.66 1.71
N CYS A 102 -2.23 -6.52 0.44
CA CYS A 102 -1.23 -7.38 -0.18
C CYS A 102 -0.20 -6.60 -0.99
N VAL A 103 1.00 -7.14 -1.01
CA VAL A 103 2.03 -6.83 -2.00
C VAL A 103 2.44 -8.13 -2.66
N ASN A 104 2.50 -8.13 -3.99
CA ASN A 104 2.85 -9.28 -4.79
C ASN A 104 3.86 -8.85 -5.85
N GLY A 105 5.12 -9.24 -5.67
CA GLY A 105 6.22 -8.96 -6.58
C GLY A 105 6.42 -10.03 -7.67
N ASP A 106 5.68 -11.11 -7.62
CA ASP A 106 5.75 -12.20 -8.59
C ASP A 106 4.67 -12.08 -9.68
N SER A 107 4.23 -10.85 -9.96
CA SER A 107 3.38 -10.52 -11.10
C SER A 107 4.23 -10.24 -12.34
N THR A 108 3.69 -10.50 -13.52
CA THR A 108 4.34 -10.18 -14.80
C THR A 108 3.95 -8.79 -15.33
N ILE A 109 3.13 -8.06 -14.58
CA ILE A 109 2.61 -6.75 -14.97
C ILE A 109 2.83 -5.78 -13.81
N ASN A 110 3.48 -4.66 -14.09
CA ASN A 110 3.54 -3.52 -13.19
C ASN A 110 2.23 -2.72 -13.24
N ASP A 111 1.96 -1.94 -12.19
CA ASP A 111 0.84 -1.01 -12.12
C ASP A 111 -0.56 -1.65 -12.04
N GLN A 112 -0.65 -2.89 -11.57
CA GLN A 112 -1.91 -3.51 -11.20
C GLN A 112 -2.20 -3.25 -9.71
N ALA A 113 -2.63 -2.04 -9.42
CA ALA A 113 -3.04 -1.64 -8.09
C ALA A 113 -4.55 -1.87 -7.88
N VAL A 114 -4.90 -2.32 -6.70
CA VAL A 114 -6.29 -2.34 -6.21
C VAL A 114 -6.31 -1.54 -4.92
N PHE A 115 -7.19 -0.56 -4.83
CA PHE A 115 -7.49 0.11 -3.58
C PHE A 115 -8.97 0.46 -3.56
N THR A 116 -9.75 -0.36 -2.88
CA THR A 116 -11.20 -0.26 -2.82
C THR A 116 -11.67 -0.12 -1.38
N ILE A 117 -12.58 0.81 -1.13
CA ILE A 117 -13.22 1.03 0.17
C ILE A 117 -14.70 0.69 0.03
N TYR A 118 -15.17 -0.18 0.90
CA TYR A 118 -16.56 -0.63 0.94
C TYR A 118 -17.31 0.07 2.06
N GLY A 119 -18.47 0.62 1.71
CA GLY A 119 -19.36 1.29 2.66
C GLY A 119 -20.80 0.81 2.52
N LYS A 120 -21.63 1.09 3.52
CA LYS A 120 -23.04 0.68 3.55
C LYS A 120 -23.93 1.28 2.45
N LYS A 121 -23.44 2.35 1.78
CA LYS A 121 -24.21 3.06 0.74
C LYS A 121 -23.52 3.07 -0.62
N GLY A 122 -22.32 2.52 -0.73
CA GLY A 122 -21.57 2.49 -1.97
C GLY A 122 -20.11 2.16 -1.76
N ILE A 123 -19.37 2.12 -2.85
CA ILE A 123 -17.97 1.72 -2.91
C ILE A 123 -17.17 2.87 -3.50
N LEU A 124 -15.93 3.07 -3.02
CA LEU A 124 -14.93 3.92 -3.67
C LEU A 124 -13.80 3.04 -4.18
N LYS A 125 -13.48 3.18 -5.47
CA LYS A 125 -12.21 2.70 -6.01
C LYS A 125 -11.25 3.89 -6.05
N LEU A 126 -10.11 3.74 -5.39
CA LEU A 126 -9.07 4.75 -5.30
C LEU A 126 -7.96 4.46 -6.30
N VAL A 127 -7.13 5.47 -6.51
CA VAL A 127 -5.90 5.38 -7.31
C VAL A 127 -4.81 4.60 -6.58
N ASP A 128 -3.77 4.18 -7.32
CA ASP A 128 -2.55 3.66 -6.72
C ASP A 128 -1.91 4.71 -5.79
N PRO A 129 -1.72 4.41 -4.48
CA PRO A 129 -1.12 5.36 -3.54
C PRO A 129 0.31 5.78 -3.88
N ASN A 130 0.98 5.08 -4.79
CA ASN A 130 2.29 5.46 -5.31
C ASN A 130 2.22 6.56 -6.37
N ASN A 131 1.02 6.96 -6.78
CA ASN A 131 0.76 8.03 -7.75
C ASN A 131 0.13 9.25 -7.08
N PHE A 132 0.26 10.43 -7.72
CA PHE A 132 -0.31 11.69 -7.24
C PHE A 132 -1.70 11.99 -7.80
N GLY A 133 -2.13 11.26 -8.81
CA GLY A 133 -3.41 11.47 -9.48
C GLY A 133 -3.98 10.20 -10.07
N GLY A 134 -5.13 10.34 -10.70
CA GLY A 134 -5.91 9.27 -11.31
C GLY A 134 -7.38 9.38 -10.90
N ASP A 135 -8.21 8.50 -11.43
CA ASP A 135 -9.64 8.56 -11.19
C ASP A 135 -10.03 7.97 -9.84
N ILE A 136 -10.84 8.69 -9.09
CA ILE A 136 -11.58 8.14 -7.95
C ILE A 136 -12.98 7.80 -8.45
N VAL A 137 -13.34 6.52 -8.38
CA VAL A 137 -14.61 6.03 -8.90
C VAL A 137 -15.56 5.69 -7.75
N TYR A 138 -16.69 6.35 -7.72
CA TYR A 138 -17.79 6.02 -6.82
C TYR A 138 -18.75 5.06 -7.51
N ILE A 139 -19.13 3.99 -6.80
CA ILE A 139 -20.14 3.02 -7.24
C ILE A 139 -21.25 3.06 -6.21
N PRO A 140 -22.43 3.63 -6.52
CA PRO A 140 -23.56 3.71 -5.58
C PRO A 140 -24.11 2.32 -5.27
N GLY A 141 -24.54 2.12 -4.03
CA GLY A 141 -25.28 0.93 -3.65
C GLY A 141 -26.65 0.87 -4.34
N VAL A 142 -27.02 -0.31 -4.85
CA VAL A 142 -28.35 -0.54 -5.42
C VAL A 142 -29.27 -1.16 -4.37
N LYS A 143 -30.55 -0.82 -4.43
CA LYS A 143 -31.57 -1.34 -3.49
C LYS A 143 -32.25 -2.61 -4.00
N ASP A 144 -32.13 -2.86 -5.29
CA ASP A 144 -32.78 -3.96 -5.97
C ASP A 144 -31.69 -4.74 -6.75
N TRP A 145 -31.61 -6.05 -6.52
CA TRP A 145 -30.64 -6.94 -7.14
C TRP A 145 -30.74 -7.00 -8.68
N THR A 146 -31.85 -6.54 -9.26
CA THR A 146 -32.05 -6.41 -10.71
C THR A 146 -31.43 -5.15 -11.29
N GLN A 147 -31.06 -4.19 -10.44
CA GLN A 147 -30.44 -2.92 -10.86
C GLN A 147 -28.93 -3.12 -10.97
N GLN A 148 -28.34 -2.49 -12.00
CA GLN A 148 -26.91 -2.35 -12.11
C GLN A 148 -26.47 -0.99 -11.53
N ALA A 149 -25.45 -1.00 -10.67
CA ALA A 149 -24.81 0.21 -10.22
C ALA A 149 -24.08 0.86 -11.40
N VAL A 150 -24.25 2.16 -11.58
CA VAL A 150 -23.53 2.93 -12.59
C VAL A 150 -22.36 3.63 -11.89
N PRO A 151 -21.11 3.27 -12.24
CA PRO A 151 -19.94 3.94 -11.69
C PRO A 151 -19.90 5.41 -12.13
N GLU A 152 -19.44 6.27 -11.23
CA GLU A 152 -19.25 7.70 -11.44
C GLU A 152 -17.81 8.07 -11.11
N VAL A 153 -17.12 8.74 -12.05
CA VAL A 153 -15.81 9.32 -11.79
C VAL A 153 -16.02 10.63 -11.03
N LEU A 154 -15.41 10.74 -9.85
CA LEU A 154 -15.53 11.92 -9.01
C LEU A 154 -14.51 12.97 -9.44
N ASP A 155 -14.98 14.18 -9.71
CA ASP A 155 -14.13 15.36 -9.84
C ASP A 155 -13.81 15.89 -8.43
N TYR A 156 -12.56 15.70 -7.99
CA TYR A 156 -12.09 16.19 -6.70
C TYR A 156 -11.23 17.46 -6.82
N GLY A 157 -11.08 18.01 -8.04
CA GLY A 157 -10.46 19.31 -8.27
C GLY A 157 -9.00 19.45 -7.79
N PHE A 158 -8.27 18.36 -7.63
CA PHE A 158 -6.90 18.40 -7.14
C PHE A 158 -5.91 18.83 -8.23
N ALA A 159 -5.24 19.96 -8.02
CA ALA A 159 -4.39 20.59 -9.03
C ALA A 159 -3.01 19.91 -9.21
N TYR A 160 -2.61 19.04 -8.29
CA TYR A 160 -1.26 18.45 -8.25
C TYR A 160 -1.27 16.96 -8.56
N SER A 161 -1.98 16.57 -9.62
CA SER A 161 -2.18 15.17 -10.01
C SER A 161 -1.03 14.56 -10.82
N GLU A 162 -0.03 15.36 -11.22
CA GLU A 162 1.16 14.88 -11.89
C GLU A 162 2.25 14.47 -10.87
N ASN A 163 3.48 14.23 -11.32
CA ASN A 163 4.59 13.82 -10.43
C ASN A 163 5.03 14.94 -9.48
N SER A 164 4.19 15.25 -8.50
CA SER A 164 4.30 16.40 -7.59
C SER A 164 5.05 16.09 -6.30
N ARG A 165 6.25 15.51 -6.40
CA ARG A 165 7.05 15.07 -5.24
C ARG A 165 7.46 16.19 -4.28
N GLY A 166 7.34 17.45 -4.67
CA GLY A 166 7.52 18.61 -3.80
C GLY A 166 6.41 18.87 -2.78
N LEU A 167 5.24 18.20 -2.90
CA LEU A 167 4.09 18.41 -2.00
C LEU A 167 4.42 18.07 -0.54
N GLY A 168 5.13 16.98 -0.28
CA GLY A 168 5.51 16.58 1.07
C GLY A 168 6.36 17.63 1.79
N PRO A 169 7.48 18.07 1.22
CA PRO A 169 8.27 19.18 1.78
C PRO A 169 7.49 20.48 1.91
N SER A 170 6.61 20.83 0.97
CA SER A 170 5.77 22.01 1.03
C SER A 170 4.79 21.96 2.20
N GLU A 171 4.11 20.85 2.38
CA GLU A 171 3.18 20.62 3.51
C GLU A 171 3.91 20.64 4.86
N MET A 172 5.12 20.09 4.92
CA MET A 172 5.94 20.14 6.12
C MET A 172 6.35 21.59 6.45
N ALA A 173 6.75 22.41 5.48
CA ALA A 173 7.07 23.81 5.68
C ALA A 173 5.87 24.62 6.19
N GLU A 174 4.70 24.38 5.62
CA GLU A 174 3.43 24.99 6.07
C GLU A 174 3.09 24.57 7.50
N ALA A 175 3.19 23.29 7.83
CA ALA A 175 2.96 22.78 9.17
C ALA A 175 3.88 23.39 10.21
N ILE A 176 5.17 23.59 9.88
CA ILE A 176 6.14 24.28 10.74
C ILE A 176 5.73 25.75 10.96
N ALA A 177 5.33 26.45 9.89
CA ALA A 177 4.91 27.84 9.98
C ALA A 177 3.64 28.04 10.82
N GLU A 178 2.73 27.06 10.77
CA GLU A 178 1.46 27.04 11.51
C GLU A 178 1.60 26.44 12.93
N GLY A 179 2.73 25.88 13.30
CA GLY A 179 2.96 25.24 14.60
C GLY A 179 2.16 23.94 14.80
N ARG A 180 1.78 23.26 13.72
CA ARG A 180 1.10 21.97 13.75
C ARG A 180 2.00 20.80 13.32
N LEU A 181 1.54 19.60 13.59
CA LEU A 181 2.21 18.41 13.09
C LEU A 181 1.95 18.27 11.58
N ASN A 182 2.98 17.93 10.80
CA ASN A 182 2.82 17.62 9.38
C ASN A 182 2.09 16.26 9.19
N ARG A 183 1.39 16.12 8.08
CA ARG A 183 0.55 14.93 7.82
C ARG A 183 1.38 13.65 7.75
N ALA A 184 2.42 13.63 6.91
CA ALA A 184 3.35 12.50 6.82
C ALA A 184 4.45 12.62 7.88
N ASN A 185 4.09 12.47 9.15
CA ASN A 185 5.01 12.67 10.28
C ASN A 185 5.71 11.38 10.72
N ALA A 186 6.77 11.55 11.53
CA ALA A 186 7.61 10.45 12.00
C ALA A 186 6.84 9.38 12.82
N LYS A 187 5.78 9.77 13.56
CA LYS A 187 4.98 8.81 14.32
C LYS A 187 4.20 7.89 13.39
N MET A 188 3.62 8.45 12.31
CA MET A 188 2.95 7.66 11.29
C MET A 188 3.93 6.74 10.57
N ALA A 189 5.09 7.26 10.15
CA ALA A 189 6.11 6.46 9.49
C ALA A 189 6.60 5.31 10.37
N TYR A 190 6.83 5.57 11.65
CA TYR A 190 7.20 4.53 12.62
C TYR A 190 6.10 3.48 12.77
N HIS A 191 4.82 3.90 12.88
CA HIS A 191 3.70 2.97 12.99
C HIS A 191 3.55 2.09 11.74
N VAL A 192 3.79 2.63 10.54
CA VAL A 192 3.79 1.88 9.29
C VAL A 192 4.90 0.83 9.28
N LEU A 193 6.12 1.19 9.68
CA LEU A 193 7.24 0.23 9.78
C LEU A 193 6.97 -0.85 10.82
N ASP A 194 6.49 -0.48 12.02
CA ASP A 194 6.11 -1.43 13.06
C ASP A 194 5.00 -2.38 12.58
N THR A 195 4.05 -1.88 11.79
CA THR A 195 3.04 -2.74 11.14
C THR A 195 3.68 -3.76 10.21
N ILE A 196 4.68 -3.38 9.41
CA ILE A 196 5.39 -4.30 8.52
C ILE A 196 6.16 -5.34 9.34
N ASP A 197 6.82 -4.93 10.42
CA ASP A 197 7.52 -5.87 11.31
C ASP A 197 6.55 -6.90 11.92
N GLN A 198 5.34 -6.47 12.32
CA GLN A 198 4.32 -7.41 12.81
C GLN A 198 3.74 -8.30 11.70
N ILE A 199 3.68 -7.83 10.44
CA ILE A 199 3.35 -8.66 9.27
C ILE A 199 4.36 -9.80 9.12
N MET A 200 5.66 -9.49 9.18
CA MET A 200 6.73 -10.50 9.11
C MET A 200 6.63 -11.49 10.26
N LYS A 201 6.49 -10.98 11.48
CA LYS A 201 6.37 -11.81 12.69
C LYS A 201 5.13 -12.70 12.66
N SER A 202 4.00 -12.20 12.18
CA SER A 202 2.76 -12.98 12.04
C SER A 202 2.94 -14.16 11.08
N ALA A 203 3.69 -13.96 9.98
CA ALA A 203 3.99 -15.04 9.05
C ALA A 203 4.87 -16.15 9.68
N GLU A 204 5.74 -15.80 10.63
CA GLU A 204 6.57 -16.75 11.36
C GLU A 204 5.76 -17.50 12.42
N THR A 205 4.91 -16.80 13.16
CA THR A 205 4.12 -17.37 14.27
C THR A 205 2.86 -18.09 13.80
N GLY A 206 2.34 -17.75 12.61
CA GLY A 206 1.06 -18.24 12.09
C GLY A 206 -0.15 -17.71 12.87
N ALA A 207 -0.01 -16.60 13.60
CA ALA A 207 -1.03 -16.04 14.49
C ALA A 207 -1.23 -14.54 14.23
N PHE A 208 -2.33 -13.98 14.78
CA PHE A 208 -2.50 -12.54 14.86
C PHE A 208 -1.44 -11.92 15.78
N GLU A 209 -0.77 -10.90 15.26
CA GLU A 209 0.20 -10.09 16.02
C GLU A 209 -0.37 -8.69 16.23
N LYS A 210 -0.25 -8.20 17.47
CA LYS A 210 -0.62 -6.82 17.82
C LYS A 210 0.44 -5.84 17.33
N VAL A 211 0.01 -4.69 16.84
CA VAL A 211 0.91 -3.57 16.51
C VAL A 211 1.08 -2.70 17.75
N PRO A 212 2.26 -2.71 18.40
CA PRO A 212 2.47 -2.00 19.66
C PRO A 212 2.38 -0.48 19.54
N SER A 213 2.83 0.06 18.43
CA SER A 213 2.82 1.50 18.18
C SER A 213 1.42 2.04 17.86
N THR A 214 1.32 3.35 17.83
CA THR A 214 0.10 4.05 17.43
C THR A 214 0.46 5.41 16.85
N CYS A 215 -0.42 5.97 16.04
CA CYS A 215 -0.33 7.34 15.53
C CYS A 215 -1.72 7.96 15.48
N GLU A 216 -1.75 9.27 15.35
CA GLU A 216 -2.98 9.99 15.05
C GLU A 216 -3.23 9.95 13.53
N ARG A 217 -4.48 9.95 13.14
CA ARG A 217 -4.89 10.18 11.76
C ARG A 217 -4.59 11.64 11.39
N PRO A 218 -3.95 11.94 10.23
CA PRO A 218 -3.62 13.30 9.81
C PRO A 218 -4.83 14.16 9.46
#